data_b07c5a805052018c3d50deb918d27b94
#
_entry.id   b07c5a805052018c3d50deb918d27b94
#
_cell.length_a   1.000
_cell.length_b   1.000
_cell.length_c   1.000
_cell.angle_alpha   90.00
_cell.angle_beta   90.00
_cell.angle_gamma   90.00
#
_symmetry.space_group_name_H-M   'P 1'
#
loop_
_entity.id
_entity.type
_entity.pdbx_description
1 polymer ?
#
loop_
_entity_poly.entity_id
_entity_poly.type
_entity_poly.pdbx_seq_one_letter_code
_entity_poly.pdbx_strand_id
1 'polypeptide(L)'
;MDQWLETKQLPVHFVSAAGVVYQDGKVLLIRSERRGWEFPGGIVEQGEALLDGLRSEIFEESGIAAEPEAVAGIYQNLARKKGFGPLEGMTLPTTVNLVFRCRYVSGKEVVSEEFLEVGWFTPDEAMRIIRYPYMKKAFEDAHRYSGKPHFVTFRKADRDIAFISDCMI
;
A
#
# COMPACT_ATOMS: atom_id res chain seq x y z
N MET A 1 -14.24 -22.34 -20.78
CA MET A 1 -15.27 -21.32 -20.42
C MET A 1 -14.92 -20.79 -19.02
N ASP A 2 -14.96 -19.50 -18.81
CA ASP A 2 -14.55 -18.91 -17.52
C ASP A 2 -15.55 -19.28 -16.41
N GLN A 3 -15.05 -19.78 -15.30
CA GLN A 3 -15.85 -20.24 -14.18
C GLN A 3 -16.87 -19.19 -13.67
N TRP A 4 -16.52 -17.90 -13.76
CA TRP A 4 -17.40 -16.81 -13.33
C TRP A 4 -18.61 -16.60 -14.26
N LEU A 5 -18.53 -17.00 -15.55
CA LEU A 5 -19.67 -17.00 -16.47
C LEU A 5 -20.67 -18.10 -16.08
N GLU A 6 -20.17 -19.26 -15.67
CA GLU A 6 -21.01 -20.38 -15.25
C GLU A 6 -21.70 -20.11 -13.90
N THR A 7 -20.95 -19.55 -12.96
CA THR A 7 -21.47 -19.27 -11.60
C THR A 7 -22.19 -17.95 -11.50
N LYS A 8 -22.14 -17.09 -12.52
CA LYS A 8 -22.62 -15.69 -12.51
C LYS A 8 -22.04 -14.86 -11.34
N GLN A 9 -20.84 -15.22 -10.89
CA GLN A 9 -20.11 -14.53 -9.82
C GLN A 9 -18.89 -13.85 -10.43
N LEU A 10 -18.84 -12.53 -10.37
CA LEU A 10 -17.70 -11.75 -10.86
C LEU A 10 -16.47 -11.98 -9.97
N PRO A 11 -15.28 -12.10 -10.58
CA PRO A 11 -14.02 -12.08 -9.81
C PRO A 11 -13.77 -10.67 -9.29
N VAL A 12 -14.01 -10.46 -8.00
CA VAL A 12 -13.85 -9.15 -7.35
C VAL A 12 -12.54 -9.10 -6.57
N HIS A 13 -11.78 -8.03 -6.78
CA HIS A 13 -10.56 -7.72 -6.03
C HIS A 13 -10.61 -6.28 -5.56
N PHE A 14 -10.10 -6.00 -4.36
CA PHE A 14 -9.74 -4.62 -4.00
C PHE A 14 -8.45 -4.24 -4.69
N VAL A 15 -8.45 -3.11 -5.35
CA VAL A 15 -7.25 -2.44 -5.83
C VAL A 15 -6.91 -1.33 -4.83
N SER A 16 -5.67 -1.28 -4.37
CA SER A 16 -5.17 -0.22 -3.50
C SER A 16 -3.88 0.36 -4.08
N ALA A 17 -3.62 1.60 -3.76
CA ALA A 17 -2.38 2.29 -4.11
C ALA A 17 -1.72 2.86 -2.86
N ALA A 18 -0.39 2.78 -2.78
CA ALA A 18 0.38 3.33 -1.66
C ALA A 18 1.62 4.05 -2.19
N GLY A 19 2.00 5.15 -1.53
CA GLY A 19 3.12 5.98 -1.93
C GLY A 19 4.30 5.90 -0.97
N VAL A 20 5.46 5.47 -1.45
CA VAL A 20 6.74 5.65 -0.76
C VAL A 20 7.30 7.01 -1.17
N VAL A 21 7.01 8.02 -0.36
CA VAL A 21 7.34 9.42 -0.66
C VAL A 21 8.72 9.74 -0.13
N TYR A 22 9.58 10.28 -0.98
CA TYR A 22 10.96 10.65 -0.63
C TYR A 22 11.15 12.16 -0.61
N GLN A 23 11.87 12.65 0.42
CA GLN A 23 12.36 14.00 0.57
C GLN A 23 13.69 13.99 1.32
N ASP A 24 14.73 14.63 0.78
CA ASP A 24 16.04 14.82 1.42
C ASP A 24 16.64 13.53 2.01
N GLY A 25 16.52 12.41 1.25
CA GLY A 25 17.02 11.09 1.68
C GLY A 25 16.19 10.38 2.74
N LYS A 26 15.06 10.96 3.13
CA LYS A 26 14.10 10.37 4.08
C LYS A 26 12.85 9.88 3.37
N VAL A 27 12.09 9.03 4.03
CA VAL A 27 10.82 8.50 3.59
C VAL A 27 9.71 8.89 4.55
N LEU A 28 8.56 9.26 4.00
CA LEU A 28 7.35 9.58 4.75
C LEU A 28 6.67 8.30 5.23
N LEU A 29 6.35 8.24 6.51
CA LEU A 29 5.50 7.20 7.08
C LEU A 29 4.41 7.83 7.95
N ILE A 30 3.29 7.14 8.02
CA ILE A 30 2.14 7.42 8.88
C ILE A 30 1.98 6.26 9.87
N ARG A 31 1.44 6.52 11.06
CA ARG A 31 1.26 5.48 12.07
C ARG A 31 -0.20 5.27 12.41
N SER A 32 -0.75 4.12 12.05
CA SER A 32 -2.08 3.69 12.48
C SER A 32 -2.01 2.85 13.76
N GLU A 33 -3.09 2.85 14.53
CA GLU A 33 -3.21 2.01 15.73
C GLU A 33 -3.10 0.52 15.40
N ARG A 34 -3.73 0.10 14.31
CA ARG A 34 -3.84 -1.30 13.91
C ARG A 34 -2.58 -1.87 13.27
N ARG A 35 -1.93 -1.10 12.39
CA ARG A 35 -0.80 -1.60 11.57
C ARG A 35 0.56 -1.08 12.01
N GLY A 36 0.59 -0.04 12.85
CA GLY A 36 1.82 0.66 13.17
C GLY A 36 2.27 1.57 12.03
N TRP A 37 3.56 1.69 11.79
CA TRP A 37 4.10 2.52 10.73
C TRP A 37 3.91 1.89 9.35
N GLU A 38 3.40 2.68 8.42
CA GLU A 38 3.06 2.28 7.06
C GLU A 38 3.20 3.45 6.08
N PHE A 39 3.11 3.17 4.78
CA PHE A 39 3.07 4.19 3.73
C PHE A 39 1.65 4.75 3.63
N PRO A 40 1.49 6.06 3.35
CA PRO A 40 0.19 6.62 3.02
C PRO A 40 -0.39 5.99 1.75
N GLY A 41 -1.70 5.83 1.73
CA GLY A 41 -2.44 5.27 0.60
C GLY A 41 -3.65 4.46 1.02
N GLY A 42 -4.54 4.21 0.08
CA GLY A 42 -5.84 3.62 0.31
C GLY A 42 -6.35 2.72 -0.81
N ILE A 43 -7.60 2.34 -0.69
CA ILE A 43 -8.34 1.63 -1.73
C ILE A 43 -8.72 2.63 -2.82
N VAL A 44 -8.48 2.25 -4.06
CA VAL A 44 -8.94 3.04 -5.22
C VAL A 44 -10.45 2.86 -5.34
N GLU A 45 -11.18 3.94 -5.24
CA GLU A 45 -12.63 3.94 -5.29
C GLU A 45 -13.17 3.70 -6.71
N GLN A 46 -14.40 3.20 -6.78
CA GLN A 46 -15.02 2.91 -8.07
C GLN A 46 -15.28 4.21 -8.86
N GLY A 47 -14.70 4.30 -10.06
CA GLY A 47 -14.81 5.50 -10.91
C GLY A 47 -13.73 6.54 -10.66
N GLU A 48 -12.83 6.28 -9.70
CA GLU A 48 -11.70 7.15 -9.39
C GLU A 48 -10.48 6.81 -10.27
N ALA A 49 -9.76 7.84 -10.71
CA ALA A 49 -8.48 7.65 -11.39
C ALA A 49 -7.40 7.30 -10.36
N LEU A 50 -6.74 6.16 -10.55
CA LEU A 50 -5.80 5.56 -9.57
C LEU A 50 -4.74 6.53 -9.04
N LEU A 51 -4.12 7.34 -9.92
CA LEU A 51 -3.07 8.27 -9.49
C LEU A 51 -3.63 9.50 -8.77
N ASP A 52 -4.86 9.90 -9.08
CA ASP A 52 -5.53 10.99 -8.39
C ASP A 52 -5.94 10.56 -7.00
N GLY A 53 -6.52 9.36 -6.85
CA GLY A 53 -6.79 8.76 -5.56
C GLY A 53 -5.53 8.63 -4.70
N LEU A 54 -4.43 8.14 -5.27
CA LEU A 54 -3.16 8.06 -4.54
C LEU A 54 -2.67 9.43 -4.04
N ARG A 55 -2.76 10.49 -4.86
CA ARG A 55 -2.38 11.84 -4.44
C ARG A 55 -3.27 12.36 -3.32
N SER A 56 -4.59 12.14 -3.43
CA SER A 56 -5.56 12.52 -2.40
C SER A 56 -5.28 11.82 -1.08
N GLU A 57 -5.12 10.50 -1.10
CA GLU A 57 -4.81 9.70 0.09
C GLU A 57 -3.52 10.13 0.78
N ILE A 58 -2.42 10.35 0.02
CA ILE A 58 -1.17 10.83 0.60
C ILE A 58 -1.39 12.18 1.30
N PHE A 59 -2.12 13.08 0.67
CA PHE A 59 -2.37 14.40 1.24
C PHE A 59 -3.32 14.34 2.45
N GLU A 60 -4.41 13.61 2.38
CA GLU A 60 -5.40 13.49 3.46
C GLU A 60 -4.82 12.82 4.71
N GLU A 61 -3.97 11.79 4.53
CA GLU A 61 -3.39 11.05 5.63
C GLU A 61 -2.14 11.72 6.25
N SER A 62 -1.45 12.58 5.52
CA SER A 62 -0.16 13.13 5.97
C SER A 62 0.00 14.65 5.89
N GLY A 63 -0.86 15.37 5.15
CA GLY A 63 -0.68 16.79 4.81
C GLY A 63 0.38 17.05 3.74
N ILE A 64 0.95 16.00 3.14
CA ILE A 64 2.03 16.09 2.16
C ILE A 64 1.48 15.93 0.74
N ALA A 65 1.73 16.90 -0.11
CA ALA A 65 1.51 16.76 -1.55
C ALA A 65 2.71 16.05 -2.18
N ALA A 66 2.43 14.96 -2.89
CA ALA A 66 3.47 14.16 -3.54
C ALA A 66 3.08 13.79 -4.97
N GLU A 67 4.09 13.59 -5.82
CA GLU A 67 3.92 13.19 -7.21
C GLU A 67 4.43 11.76 -7.43
N PRO A 68 3.57 10.83 -7.87
CA PRO A 68 4.00 9.48 -8.27
C PRO A 68 4.93 9.54 -9.48
N GLU A 69 6.09 8.89 -9.40
CA GLU A 69 7.11 8.87 -10.47
C GLU A 69 7.25 7.50 -11.12
N ALA A 70 7.11 6.44 -10.37
CA ALA A 70 7.26 5.08 -10.88
C ALA A 70 6.49 4.06 -10.04
N VAL A 71 5.98 3.01 -10.67
CA VAL A 71 5.49 1.81 -9.98
C VAL A 71 6.71 1.03 -9.50
N ALA A 72 6.89 0.92 -8.19
CA ALA A 72 7.95 0.13 -7.59
C ALA A 72 7.62 -1.37 -7.56
N GLY A 73 6.36 -1.68 -7.37
CA GLY A 73 5.89 -3.05 -7.39
C GLY A 73 4.39 -3.21 -7.29
N ILE A 74 3.94 -4.41 -7.62
CA ILE A 74 2.55 -4.86 -7.52
C ILE A 74 2.53 -6.04 -6.54
N TYR A 75 1.74 -5.92 -5.49
CA TYR A 75 1.71 -6.87 -4.37
C TYR A 75 0.32 -7.48 -4.25
N GLN A 76 0.19 -8.72 -4.69
CA GLN A 76 -1.07 -9.45 -4.66
C GLN A 76 -1.17 -10.31 -3.39
N ASN A 77 -2.17 -10.02 -2.55
CA ASN A 77 -2.50 -10.88 -1.42
C ASN A 77 -3.65 -11.84 -1.79
N LEU A 78 -3.37 -13.13 -1.82
CA LEU A 78 -4.35 -14.17 -2.15
C LEU A 78 -5.28 -14.53 -0.98
N ALA A 79 -5.03 -14.03 0.22
CA ALA A 79 -5.89 -14.29 1.36
C ALA A 79 -7.12 -13.38 1.33
N ARG A 80 -8.29 -13.97 1.49
CA ARG A 80 -9.51 -13.24 1.84
C ARG A 80 -9.44 -12.88 3.33
N LYS A 81 -10.00 -11.74 3.70
CA LYS A 81 -9.97 -11.24 5.08
C LYS A 81 -11.40 -11.16 5.64
N LYS A 82 -11.52 -11.29 6.94
CA LYS A 82 -12.76 -10.90 7.63
C LYS A 82 -12.85 -9.37 7.64
N GLY A 83 -14.03 -8.85 7.38
CA GLY A 83 -14.33 -7.43 7.53
C GLY A 83 -14.22 -7.01 8.99
N PHE A 84 -14.05 -5.71 9.21
CA PHE A 84 -13.96 -5.10 10.52
C PHE A 84 -14.68 -3.74 10.51
N GLY A 85 -15.01 -3.21 11.68
CA GLY A 85 -15.77 -1.97 11.78
C GLY A 85 -17.13 -2.07 11.05
N PRO A 86 -17.44 -1.12 10.16
CA PRO A 86 -18.69 -1.14 9.39
C PRO A 86 -18.85 -2.38 8.47
N LEU A 87 -17.77 -3.09 8.18
CA LEU A 87 -17.76 -4.30 7.34
C LEU A 87 -17.69 -5.60 8.14
N GLU A 88 -17.90 -5.54 9.46
CA GLU A 88 -17.90 -6.72 10.32
C GLU A 88 -18.93 -7.76 9.84
N GLY A 89 -18.55 -9.03 9.87
CA GLY A 89 -19.36 -10.12 9.34
C GLY A 89 -19.22 -10.40 7.85
N MET A 90 -18.61 -9.50 7.08
CA MET A 90 -18.34 -9.71 5.66
C MET A 90 -17.00 -10.44 5.45
N THR A 91 -16.91 -11.17 4.33
CA THR A 91 -15.63 -11.67 3.82
C THR A 91 -15.15 -10.74 2.71
N LEU A 92 -14.07 -10.04 2.98
CA LEU A 92 -13.49 -9.09 2.02
C LEU A 92 -12.76 -9.84 0.90
N PRO A 93 -12.77 -9.32 -0.33
CA PRO A 93 -12.06 -9.92 -1.44
C PRO A 93 -10.53 -9.87 -1.23
N THR A 94 -9.81 -10.56 -2.12
CA THR A 94 -8.35 -10.46 -2.24
C THR A 94 -7.94 -9.04 -2.68
N THR A 95 -6.71 -8.67 -2.40
CA THR A 95 -6.22 -7.31 -2.68
C THR A 95 -5.06 -7.34 -3.66
N VAL A 96 -5.06 -6.42 -4.60
CA VAL A 96 -3.91 -6.07 -5.45
C VAL A 96 -3.47 -4.66 -5.04
N ASN A 97 -2.28 -4.54 -4.48
CA ASN A 97 -1.74 -3.26 -4.04
C ASN A 97 -0.61 -2.80 -4.99
N LEU A 98 -0.76 -1.60 -5.54
CA LEU A 98 0.27 -0.94 -6.35
C LEU A 98 1.06 -0.01 -5.44
N VAL A 99 2.38 -0.21 -5.37
CA VAL A 99 3.28 0.65 -4.58
C VAL A 99 4.07 1.54 -5.53
N PHE A 100 3.99 2.83 -5.30
CA PHE A 100 4.64 3.85 -6.10
C PHE A 100 5.83 4.47 -5.35
N ARG A 101 6.88 4.75 -6.09
CA ARG A 101 7.85 5.76 -5.67
C ARG A 101 7.23 7.13 -5.94
N CYS A 102 7.25 7.98 -4.93
CA CYS A 102 6.69 9.32 -5.04
C CYS A 102 7.75 10.34 -4.62
N ARG A 103 7.71 11.50 -5.25
CA ARG A 103 8.53 12.66 -4.90
C ARG A 103 7.69 13.65 -4.11
N TYR A 104 8.24 14.18 -3.03
CA TYR A 104 7.66 15.32 -2.31
C TYR A 104 7.50 16.53 -3.25
N VAL A 105 6.39 17.22 -3.14
CA VAL A 105 6.09 18.45 -3.88
C VAL A 105 5.98 19.62 -2.92
N SER A 106 5.13 19.51 -1.91
CA SER A 106 4.88 20.58 -0.93
C SER A 106 4.12 20.03 0.28
N GLY A 107 3.84 20.88 1.25
CA GLY A 107 3.05 20.55 2.43
C GLY A 107 3.91 20.44 3.69
N LYS A 108 3.23 20.19 4.79
CA LYS A 108 3.81 19.89 6.10
C LYS A 108 3.05 18.75 6.72
N GLU A 109 3.71 18.02 7.60
CA GLU A 109 3.11 16.90 8.33
C GLU A 109 1.89 17.37 9.13
N VAL A 110 0.75 16.76 8.84
CA VAL A 110 -0.50 16.96 9.56
C VAL A 110 -1.04 15.59 9.93
N VAL A 111 -1.26 15.39 11.21
CA VAL A 111 -1.91 14.17 11.70
C VAL A 111 -3.39 14.24 11.39
N SER A 112 -3.91 13.29 10.63
CA SER A 112 -5.35 13.18 10.36
C SER A 112 -6.08 12.49 11.53
N GLU A 113 -7.41 12.43 11.47
CA GLU A 113 -8.21 11.74 12.50
C GLU A 113 -7.97 10.21 12.53
N GLU A 114 -7.50 9.64 11.42
CA GLU A 114 -7.29 8.18 11.27
C GLU A 114 -5.91 7.71 11.73
N PHE A 115 -4.95 8.61 11.86
CA PHE A 115 -3.56 8.27 12.15
C PHE A 115 -3.07 8.96 13.43
N LEU A 116 -2.18 8.28 14.14
CA LEU A 116 -1.64 8.73 15.41
C LEU A 116 -0.42 9.64 15.24
N GLU A 117 0.36 9.42 14.20
CA GLU A 117 1.61 10.12 13.93
C GLU A 117 1.93 10.13 12.43
N VAL A 118 2.63 11.17 12.01
CA VAL A 118 3.22 11.32 10.67
C VAL A 118 4.67 11.74 10.85
N GLY A 119 5.59 11.23 10.05
CA GLY A 119 7.00 11.62 10.17
C GLY A 119 7.89 11.15 9.03
N TRP A 120 9.08 11.77 8.97
CA TRP A 120 10.13 11.46 8.00
C TRP A 120 11.25 10.67 8.65
N PHE A 121 11.58 9.53 8.07
CA PHE A 121 12.54 8.57 8.61
C PHE A 121 13.63 8.28 7.60
N THR A 122 14.83 8.04 8.07
CA THR A 122 15.88 7.46 7.22
C THR A 122 15.45 6.07 6.74
N PRO A 123 15.97 5.56 5.62
CA PRO A 123 15.66 4.21 5.15
C PRO A 123 15.89 3.11 6.20
N ASP A 124 16.97 3.23 6.97
CA ASP A 124 17.29 2.26 8.04
C ASP A 124 16.29 2.32 9.20
N GLU A 125 15.84 3.51 9.58
CA GLU A 125 14.79 3.68 10.57
C GLU A 125 13.47 3.09 10.08
N ALA A 126 13.07 3.43 8.84
CA ALA A 126 11.86 2.90 8.23
C ALA A 126 11.85 1.36 8.21
N MET A 127 12.95 0.73 7.80
CA MET A 127 13.09 -0.74 7.82
C MET A 127 12.97 -1.35 9.22
N ARG A 128 13.38 -0.64 10.27
CA ARG A 128 13.26 -1.11 11.65
C ARG A 128 11.83 -1.00 12.18
N ILE A 129 11.15 0.13 11.92
CA ILE A 129 9.85 0.45 12.52
C ILE A 129 8.66 -0.12 11.75
N ILE A 130 8.77 -0.34 10.45
CA ILE A 130 7.74 -1.04 9.66
C ILE A 130 7.61 -2.48 10.21
N ARG A 131 6.38 -2.87 10.52
CA ARG A 131 6.12 -4.11 11.25
C ARG A 131 5.95 -5.32 10.35
N TYR A 132 5.22 -5.17 9.24
CA TYR A 132 4.81 -6.30 8.42
C TYR A 132 5.83 -6.65 7.33
N PRO A 133 6.18 -7.94 7.16
CA PRO A 133 7.16 -8.38 6.17
C PRO A 133 6.84 -7.95 4.74
N TYR A 134 5.57 -7.99 4.33
CA TYR A 134 5.19 -7.56 2.98
C TYR A 134 5.35 -6.04 2.77
N MET A 135 5.18 -5.23 3.82
CA MET A 135 5.46 -3.78 3.75
C MET A 135 6.96 -3.51 3.75
N LYS A 136 7.74 -4.26 4.53
CA LYS A 136 9.21 -4.19 4.45
C LYS A 136 9.71 -4.54 3.06
N LYS A 137 9.18 -5.60 2.46
CA LYS A 137 9.50 -5.99 1.09
C LYS A 137 9.14 -4.87 0.11
N ALA A 138 7.94 -4.31 0.20
CA ALA A 138 7.51 -3.21 -0.65
C ALA A 138 8.40 -1.96 -0.51
N PHE A 139 8.81 -1.63 0.71
CA PHE A 139 9.76 -0.55 0.96
C PHE A 139 11.13 -0.84 0.34
N GLU A 140 11.66 -2.04 0.55
CA GLU A 140 12.95 -2.44 0.01
C GLU A 140 12.98 -2.38 -1.52
N ASP A 141 11.92 -2.88 -2.18
CA ASP A 141 11.75 -2.83 -3.62
C ASP A 141 11.67 -1.39 -4.14
N ALA A 142 10.91 -0.53 -3.44
CA ALA A 142 10.83 0.89 -3.77
C ALA A 142 12.18 1.60 -3.54
N HIS A 143 12.88 1.28 -2.47
CA HIS A 143 14.17 1.91 -2.15
C HIS A 143 15.27 1.50 -3.14
N ARG A 144 15.28 0.24 -3.57
CA ARG A 144 16.24 -0.33 -4.53
C ARG A 144 15.77 -0.28 -5.98
N TYR A 145 14.72 0.46 -6.26
CA TYR A 145 14.13 0.51 -7.60
C TYR A 145 15.16 0.86 -8.68
N SER A 146 15.28 0.01 -9.69
CA SER A 146 16.26 0.10 -10.77
C SER A 146 15.63 0.29 -12.17
N GLY A 147 14.38 0.76 -12.21
CA GLY A 147 13.65 0.96 -13.48
C GLY A 147 12.69 -0.17 -13.84
N LYS A 148 12.66 -1.24 -13.05
CA LYS A 148 11.74 -2.37 -13.24
C LYS A 148 10.95 -2.61 -11.96
N PRO A 149 9.61 -2.74 -12.05
CA PRO A 149 8.78 -3.04 -10.89
C PRO A 149 8.90 -4.51 -10.48
N HIS A 150 8.71 -4.77 -9.20
CA HIS A 150 8.52 -6.10 -8.65
C HIS A 150 7.06 -6.57 -8.79
N PHE A 151 6.88 -7.85 -9.04
CA PHE A 151 5.59 -8.51 -8.97
C PHE A 151 5.65 -9.57 -7.88
N VAL A 152 4.94 -9.33 -6.77
CA VAL A 152 5.01 -10.15 -5.58
C VAL A 152 3.65 -10.73 -5.25
N THR A 153 3.57 -12.05 -5.16
CA THR A 153 2.36 -12.76 -4.70
C THR A 153 2.63 -13.34 -3.32
N PHE A 154 1.72 -13.12 -2.39
CA PHE A 154 1.81 -13.65 -1.05
C PHE A 154 0.44 -14.02 -0.48
N ARG A 155 0.44 -14.79 0.59
CA ARG A 155 -0.75 -15.11 1.38
C ARG A 155 -0.51 -14.67 2.82
N LYS A 156 -1.32 -13.75 3.30
CA LYS A 156 -1.31 -13.31 4.70
C LYS A 156 -2.45 -14.00 5.46
N ALA A 157 -2.09 -14.88 6.39
CA ALA A 157 -3.01 -15.50 7.33
C ALA A 157 -2.65 -15.01 8.75
N ASP A 158 -3.51 -14.17 9.33
CA ASP A 158 -3.32 -13.54 10.63
C ASP A 158 -1.94 -12.86 10.79
N ARG A 159 -1.00 -13.48 11.51
CA ARG A 159 0.36 -12.98 11.72
C ARG A 159 1.39 -13.57 10.75
N ASP A 160 1.05 -14.66 10.09
CA ASP A 160 1.94 -15.36 9.19
C ASP A 160 1.79 -14.84 7.76
N ILE A 161 2.93 -14.69 7.09
CA ILE A 161 3.01 -14.28 5.70
C ILE A 161 3.85 -15.29 4.95
N ALA A 162 3.24 -15.93 3.95
CA ALA A 162 3.93 -16.80 3.02
C ALA A 162 4.09 -16.08 1.67
N PHE A 163 5.33 -15.78 1.30
CA PHE A 163 5.65 -15.33 -0.05
C PHE A 163 5.57 -16.52 -1.02
N ILE A 164 4.87 -16.34 -2.14
CA ILE A 164 4.61 -17.39 -3.14
C ILE A 164 5.48 -17.16 -4.37
N SER A 165 5.56 -15.92 -4.83
CA SER A 165 6.41 -15.53 -5.95
C SER A 165 6.92 -14.10 -5.78
N ASP A 166 8.09 -13.83 -6.32
CA ASP A 166 8.72 -12.51 -6.42
C ASP A 166 9.55 -12.47 -7.70
N CYS A 167 9.23 -11.58 -8.60
CA CYS A 167 9.97 -11.38 -9.84
C CYS A 167 9.97 -9.90 -10.24
N MET A 168 11.02 -9.47 -10.92
CA MET A 168 11.06 -8.18 -11.62
C MET A 168 10.59 -8.36 -13.06
N ILE A 169 9.80 -7.44 -13.57
CA ILE A 169 9.27 -7.45 -14.94
C ILE A 169 9.60 -6.17 -15.69
#